data_cc17c5e5891bda252e118f2c41614414
#
_entry.id   cc17c5e5891bda252e118f2c41614414
#
_cell.length_a   1.000
_cell.length_b   1.000
_cell.length_c   1.000
_cell.angle_alpha   90.00
_cell.angle_beta   90.00
_cell.angle_gamma   90.00
#
_symmetry.space_group_name_H-M   'P 1'
#
loop_
_entity.id
_entity.type
_entity.pdbx_description
1 polymer ?
#
loop_
_entity_poly.entity_id
_entity_poly.type
_entity_poly.pdbx_seq_one_letter_code
_entity_poly.pdbx_strand_id
1 'polypeptide(L)'
;MKTIKELLEEVGEDKHQNLTTTSFKFKTDLWNFFQGFQDKVAIEFGTHKGQTTRIMSHLFKKVHTVNNSDNEKSKELNADRTNIVHHNFNLYSSDKLPVVDIIDVALIDAGHTYAEVIYDINRIISMNCSEECYIVFDDYGSIPDVRKAIDHAISMKYLEEVQEIGHSKGHNFGNGTKGGPDRILAGPEGLITKVIWHE
;
A
#
# COMPACT_ATOMS: atom_id res chain seq x y z
N MET A 1 19.79 11.04 6.72
CA MET A 1 18.52 10.33 6.41
C MET A 1 17.44 10.96 7.26
N LYS A 2 16.26 11.29 6.71
CA LYS A 2 15.14 11.85 7.48
C LYS A 2 14.59 10.80 8.44
N THR A 3 14.11 11.25 9.60
CA THR A 3 13.36 10.40 10.53
C THR A 3 11.93 10.22 10.05
N ILE A 4 11.24 9.17 10.51
CA ILE A 4 9.82 8.99 10.18
C ILE A 4 8.97 10.20 10.64
N LYS A 5 9.30 10.82 11.77
CA LYS A 5 8.59 12.00 12.27
C LYS A 5 8.67 13.17 11.27
N GLU A 6 9.87 13.48 10.75
CA GLU A 6 10.05 14.53 9.74
C GLU A 6 9.29 14.22 8.45
N LEU A 7 9.25 12.93 8.05
CA LEU A 7 8.49 12.51 6.87
C LEU A 7 6.98 12.64 7.06
N LEU A 8 6.45 12.31 8.25
CA LEU A 8 5.04 12.48 8.56
C LEU A 8 4.63 13.97 8.56
N GLU A 9 5.50 14.85 9.04
CA GLU A 9 5.32 16.31 8.96
C GLU A 9 5.28 16.80 7.50
N GLU A 10 6.09 16.23 6.61
CA GLU A 10 6.11 16.57 5.18
C GLU A 10 4.85 16.10 4.43
N VAL A 11 4.35 14.89 4.70
CA VAL A 11 3.15 14.39 4.04
C VAL A 11 1.87 15.03 4.57
N GLY A 12 1.88 15.57 5.78
CA GLY A 12 0.98 16.58 6.31
C GLY A 12 -0.43 16.12 6.67
N GLU A 13 -0.94 15.00 6.20
CA GLU A 13 -2.32 14.55 6.44
C GLU A 13 -2.35 13.14 7.07
N ASP A 14 -3.08 13.00 8.16
CA ASP A 14 -3.43 11.73 8.79
C ASP A 14 -4.84 11.27 8.39
N LYS A 15 -5.11 9.97 8.48
CA LYS A 15 -6.42 9.35 8.18
C LYS A 15 -7.57 9.94 9.02
N HIS A 16 -7.31 10.42 10.21
CA HIS A 16 -8.27 11.16 11.04
C HIS A 16 -8.74 12.48 10.39
N GLN A 17 -7.88 13.12 9.60
CA GLN A 17 -8.18 14.37 8.91
C GLN A 17 -8.75 14.12 7.51
N ASN A 18 -8.32 13.04 6.88
CA ASN A 18 -8.69 12.67 5.53
C ASN A 18 -8.74 11.15 5.35
N LEU A 19 -9.94 10.59 5.30
CA LEU A 19 -10.16 9.14 5.17
C LEU A 19 -9.66 8.52 3.86
N THR A 20 -9.17 9.33 2.92
CA THR A 20 -8.62 8.86 1.64
C THR A 20 -7.10 8.64 1.67
N THR A 21 -6.47 8.70 2.84
CA THR A 21 -5.04 8.41 3.03
C THR A 21 -4.84 7.36 4.11
N THR A 22 -3.71 6.68 4.12
CA THR A 22 -3.29 5.82 5.23
C THR A 22 -3.00 6.64 6.50
N SER A 23 -3.16 6.07 7.69
CA SER A 23 -2.87 6.78 8.93
C SER A 23 -1.37 7.01 9.14
N PHE A 24 -1.03 7.96 10.02
CA PHE A 24 0.37 8.14 10.45
C PHE A 24 0.91 6.89 11.15
N LYS A 25 0.04 6.18 11.89
CA LYS A 25 0.42 4.92 12.52
C LYS A 25 0.73 3.85 11.48
N PHE A 26 -0.09 3.69 10.44
CA PHE A 26 0.18 2.77 9.32
C PHE A 26 1.54 3.09 8.68
N LYS A 27 1.79 4.36 8.34
CA LYS A 27 3.05 4.80 7.76
C LYS A 27 4.25 4.54 8.69
N THR A 28 4.06 4.71 10.01
CA THR A 28 5.11 4.45 11.01
C THR A 28 5.41 2.95 11.12
N ASP A 29 4.38 2.10 11.15
CA ASP A 29 4.56 0.66 11.22
C ASP A 29 5.20 0.11 9.94
N LEU A 30 4.79 0.61 8.77
CA LEU A 30 5.42 0.34 7.47
C LEU A 30 6.92 0.70 7.51
N TRP A 31 7.24 1.90 7.99
CA TRP A 31 8.61 2.37 8.15
C TRP A 31 9.43 1.42 9.05
N ASN A 32 8.90 1.08 10.23
CA ASN A 32 9.61 0.25 11.20
C ASN A 32 9.85 -1.17 10.68
N PHE A 33 8.89 -1.76 9.96
CA PHE A 33 9.01 -3.10 9.40
C PHE A 33 10.06 -3.17 8.29
N PHE A 34 10.06 -2.20 7.37
CA PHE A 34 10.94 -2.23 6.20
C PHE A 34 12.26 -1.47 6.39
N GLN A 35 12.63 -1.10 7.61
CA GLN A 35 14.01 -0.65 7.87
C GLN A 35 15.00 -1.76 7.49
N GLY A 36 16.00 -1.41 6.68
CA GLY A 36 16.95 -2.41 6.17
C GLY A 36 16.69 -2.87 4.72
N PHE A 37 15.61 -2.39 4.08
CA PHE A 37 15.25 -2.75 2.71
C PHE A 37 15.75 -1.74 1.65
N GLN A 38 16.81 -0.98 1.95
CA GLN A 38 17.30 0.10 1.06
C GLN A 38 17.89 -0.40 -0.27
N ASP A 39 18.17 -1.69 -0.41
CA ASP A 39 18.61 -2.34 -1.65
C ASP A 39 17.45 -2.91 -2.48
N LYS A 40 16.23 -2.91 -1.94
CA LYS A 40 15.03 -3.55 -2.47
C LYS A 40 14.21 -2.62 -3.36
N VAL A 41 13.37 -3.23 -4.21
CA VAL A 41 12.46 -2.53 -5.12
C VAL A 41 11.03 -2.73 -4.66
N ALA A 42 10.27 -1.64 -4.58
CA ALA A 42 8.88 -1.68 -4.20
C ALA A 42 7.97 -1.21 -5.34
N ILE A 43 6.71 -1.69 -5.30
CA ILE A 43 5.63 -1.21 -6.14
C ILE A 43 4.42 -0.83 -5.30
N GLU A 44 3.74 0.26 -5.66
CA GLU A 44 2.51 0.73 -5.05
C GLU A 44 1.38 0.75 -6.08
N PHE A 45 0.27 0.10 -5.78
CA PHE A 45 -0.97 0.20 -6.53
C PHE A 45 -1.91 1.16 -5.79
N GLY A 46 -2.23 2.30 -6.41
CA GLY A 46 -3.00 3.38 -5.79
C GLY A 46 -2.11 4.50 -5.22
N THR A 47 -1.64 5.39 -6.08
CA THR A 47 -0.74 6.50 -5.70
C THR A 47 -1.46 7.62 -4.92
N HIS A 48 -2.71 7.94 -5.30
CA HIS A 48 -3.47 9.09 -4.78
C HIS A 48 -2.58 10.37 -4.73
N LYS A 49 -2.41 10.99 -3.55
CA LYS A 49 -1.56 12.19 -3.38
C LYS A 49 -0.06 11.88 -3.25
N GLY A 50 0.34 10.60 -3.26
CA GLY A 50 1.73 10.16 -3.16
C GLY A 50 2.35 10.25 -1.77
N GLN A 51 1.54 10.31 -0.73
CA GLN A 51 2.01 10.43 0.65
C GLN A 51 2.69 9.13 1.12
N THR A 52 2.10 7.98 0.84
CA THR A 52 2.72 6.68 1.13
C THR A 52 3.90 6.42 0.20
N THR A 53 3.80 6.80 -1.08
CA THR A 53 4.92 6.82 -2.04
C THR A 53 6.13 7.56 -1.48
N ARG A 54 5.91 8.73 -0.83
CA ARG A 54 6.96 9.52 -0.18
C ARG A 54 7.71 8.71 0.88
N ILE A 55 6.99 8.05 1.78
CA ILE A 55 7.57 7.20 2.83
C ILE A 55 8.36 6.04 2.20
N MET A 56 7.75 5.33 1.25
CA MET A 56 8.39 4.21 0.55
C MET A 56 9.67 4.62 -0.16
N SER A 57 9.73 5.81 -0.73
CA SER A 57 10.93 6.30 -1.43
C SER A 57 12.15 6.49 -0.51
N HIS A 58 11.96 6.55 0.79
CA HIS A 58 13.03 6.58 1.78
C HIS A 58 13.42 5.21 2.32
N LEU A 59 12.56 4.19 2.11
CA LEU A 59 12.77 2.80 2.56
C LEU A 59 13.43 1.95 1.49
N PHE A 60 13.13 2.21 0.20
CA PHE A 60 13.50 1.33 -0.89
C PHE A 60 14.44 2.00 -1.89
N LYS A 61 15.26 1.19 -2.55
CA LYS A 61 16.15 1.63 -3.64
C LYS A 61 15.38 2.29 -4.78
N LYS A 62 14.20 1.74 -5.10
CA LYS A 62 13.32 2.19 -6.18
C LYS A 62 11.87 1.92 -5.82
N VAL A 63 10.99 2.83 -6.17
CA VAL A 63 9.56 2.71 -6.00
C VAL A 63 8.86 2.93 -7.33
N HIS A 64 8.14 1.93 -7.80
CA HIS A 64 7.15 2.09 -8.86
C HIS A 64 5.82 2.46 -8.21
N THR A 65 5.17 3.52 -8.65
CA THR A 65 3.83 3.86 -8.18
C THR A 65 2.88 3.92 -9.37
N VAL A 66 1.74 3.25 -9.25
CA VAL A 66 0.78 3.02 -10.34
C VAL A 66 -0.54 3.65 -10.00
N ASN A 67 -1.07 4.46 -10.92
CA ASN A 67 -2.38 5.08 -10.81
C ASN A 67 -3.05 5.10 -12.18
N ASN A 68 -4.39 5.04 -12.23
CA ASN A 68 -5.16 5.04 -13.48
C ASN A 68 -5.32 6.43 -14.12
N SER A 69 -4.72 7.44 -13.56
CA SER A 69 -4.70 8.81 -14.07
C SER A 69 -3.37 9.47 -13.77
N ASP A 70 -3.04 10.51 -14.51
CA ASP A 70 -1.89 11.33 -14.18
C ASP A 70 -2.10 12.06 -12.85
N ASN A 71 -1.11 11.98 -11.97
CA ASN A 71 -1.24 12.48 -10.60
C ASN A 71 -0.19 13.56 -10.32
N GLU A 72 -0.51 14.80 -10.73
CA GLU A 72 0.36 15.95 -10.56
C GLU A 72 0.70 16.19 -9.08
N LYS A 73 -0.27 16.04 -8.15
CA LYS A 73 -0.04 16.25 -6.72
C LYS A 73 1.00 15.28 -6.15
N SER A 74 0.97 14.02 -6.60
CA SER A 74 1.99 13.05 -6.21
C SER A 74 3.35 13.41 -6.77
N LYS A 75 3.42 13.87 -8.01
CA LYS A 75 4.67 14.31 -8.65
C LYS A 75 5.25 15.54 -7.96
N GLU A 76 4.40 16.52 -7.62
CA GLU A 76 4.81 17.73 -6.88
C GLU A 76 5.35 17.37 -5.49
N LEU A 77 4.63 16.56 -4.70
CA LEU A 77 5.05 16.14 -3.36
C LEU A 77 6.39 15.40 -3.38
N ASN A 78 6.67 14.68 -4.45
CA ASN A 78 7.82 13.80 -4.59
C ASN A 78 8.89 14.34 -5.57
N ALA A 79 8.83 15.60 -5.97
CA ALA A 79 9.67 16.17 -7.02
C ALA A 79 11.18 16.11 -6.71
N ASP A 80 11.57 16.07 -5.44
CA ASP A 80 12.96 15.92 -4.99
C ASP A 80 13.44 14.47 -4.93
N ARG A 81 12.57 13.49 -5.24
CA ARG A 81 12.90 12.05 -5.18
C ARG A 81 13.20 11.51 -6.58
N THR A 82 14.41 11.02 -6.77
CA THR A 82 14.89 10.49 -8.07
C THR A 82 14.67 8.99 -8.23
N ASN A 83 14.22 8.32 -7.16
CA ASN A 83 14.03 6.87 -7.12
C ASN A 83 12.55 6.45 -7.26
N ILE A 84 11.66 7.37 -7.64
CA ILE A 84 10.23 7.08 -7.89
C ILE A 84 9.98 7.06 -9.39
N VAL A 85 9.29 6.03 -9.85
CA VAL A 85 8.80 5.89 -11.23
C VAL A 85 7.28 5.88 -11.23
N HIS A 86 6.68 6.93 -11.79
CA HIS A 86 5.23 7.07 -11.89
C HIS A 86 4.72 6.36 -13.14
N HIS A 87 3.72 5.51 -13.00
CA HIS A 87 3.03 4.83 -14.09
C HIS A 87 1.56 5.29 -14.15
N ASN A 88 1.18 5.91 -15.28
CA ASN A 88 -0.22 6.11 -15.60
C ASN A 88 -0.73 4.84 -16.30
N PHE A 89 -1.38 3.96 -15.55
CA PHE A 89 -1.76 2.65 -16.03
C PHE A 89 -3.05 2.16 -15.37
N ASN A 90 -3.96 1.63 -16.18
CA ASN A 90 -5.17 0.98 -15.66
C ASN A 90 -4.84 -0.45 -15.18
N LEU A 91 -4.80 -0.65 -13.87
CA LEU A 91 -4.50 -1.94 -13.25
C LEU A 91 -5.43 -3.06 -13.70
N TYR A 92 -6.67 -2.73 -14.10
CA TYR A 92 -7.69 -3.71 -14.51
C TYR A 92 -7.75 -3.92 -16.03
N SER A 93 -6.80 -3.37 -16.79
CA SER A 93 -6.65 -3.68 -18.22
C SER A 93 -6.01 -5.06 -18.41
N SER A 94 -6.16 -5.63 -19.62
CA SER A 94 -5.46 -6.85 -20.03
C SER A 94 -3.98 -6.64 -20.33
N ASP A 95 -3.52 -5.37 -20.40
CA ASP A 95 -2.16 -5.03 -20.73
C ASP A 95 -1.18 -5.42 -19.63
N LYS A 96 0.06 -5.68 -20.00
CA LYS A 96 1.14 -5.89 -19.03
C LYS A 96 1.61 -4.54 -18.48
N LEU A 97 1.72 -4.45 -17.17
CA LEU A 97 2.35 -3.31 -16.53
C LEU A 97 3.83 -3.25 -16.95
N PRO A 98 4.33 -2.09 -17.44
CA PRO A 98 5.69 -1.98 -18.00
C PRO A 98 6.76 -1.87 -16.89
N VAL A 99 6.77 -2.81 -15.96
CA VAL A 99 7.74 -2.94 -14.87
C VAL A 99 8.54 -4.21 -15.12
N VAL A 100 9.85 -4.06 -15.24
CA VAL A 100 10.79 -5.16 -15.52
C VAL A 100 11.67 -5.51 -14.32
N ASP A 101 11.67 -4.67 -13.30
CA ASP A 101 12.44 -4.90 -12.07
C ASP A 101 11.89 -6.13 -11.31
N ILE A 102 12.74 -6.75 -10.50
CA ILE A 102 12.31 -7.74 -9.52
C ILE A 102 11.66 -6.99 -8.35
N ILE A 103 10.42 -7.34 -8.03
CA ILE A 103 9.65 -6.71 -6.96
C ILE A 103 9.84 -7.47 -5.66
N ASP A 104 10.29 -6.78 -4.64
CA ASP A 104 10.48 -7.32 -3.29
C ASP A 104 9.29 -6.98 -2.37
N VAL A 105 8.66 -5.82 -2.58
CA VAL A 105 7.53 -5.35 -1.77
C VAL A 105 6.46 -4.72 -2.67
N ALA A 106 5.22 -5.12 -2.48
CA ALA A 106 4.07 -4.47 -3.08
C ALA A 106 3.19 -3.83 -1.99
N LEU A 107 2.66 -2.64 -2.25
CA LEU A 107 1.60 -2.03 -1.45
C LEU A 107 0.34 -1.96 -2.31
N ILE A 108 -0.78 -2.49 -1.84
CA ILE A 108 -2.08 -2.49 -2.52
C ILE A 108 -3.03 -1.56 -1.74
N ASP A 109 -3.37 -0.44 -2.37
CA ASP A 109 -4.31 0.59 -1.90
C ASP A 109 -5.06 1.20 -3.11
N ALA A 110 -5.51 0.36 -4.05
CA ALA A 110 -6.14 0.79 -5.31
C ALA A 110 -7.64 0.45 -5.35
N GLY A 111 -7.99 -0.78 -5.67
CA GLY A 111 -9.37 -1.24 -5.71
C GLY A 111 -9.89 -1.69 -4.35
N HIS A 112 -11.18 -1.51 -4.12
CA HIS A 112 -11.79 -1.82 -2.81
C HIS A 112 -12.91 -2.87 -2.88
N THR A 113 -13.21 -3.39 -4.07
CA THR A 113 -14.10 -4.55 -4.20
C THR A 113 -13.30 -5.85 -4.10
N TYR A 114 -13.96 -6.92 -3.66
CA TYR A 114 -13.35 -8.24 -3.59
C TYR A 114 -12.64 -8.65 -4.90
N ALA A 115 -13.30 -8.42 -6.06
CA ALA A 115 -12.76 -8.80 -7.35
C ALA A 115 -11.50 -7.99 -7.74
N GLU A 116 -11.49 -6.68 -7.44
CA GLU A 116 -10.34 -5.82 -7.69
C GLU A 116 -9.14 -6.21 -6.84
N VAL A 117 -9.33 -6.45 -5.55
CA VAL A 117 -8.24 -6.86 -4.66
C VAL A 117 -7.66 -8.23 -5.06
N ILE A 118 -8.51 -9.20 -5.42
CA ILE A 118 -8.03 -10.49 -5.96
C ILE A 118 -7.25 -10.29 -7.27
N TYR A 119 -7.71 -9.37 -8.12
CA TYR A 119 -7.01 -9.05 -9.37
C TYR A 119 -5.63 -8.43 -9.10
N ASP A 120 -5.54 -7.50 -8.15
CA ASP A 120 -4.30 -6.85 -7.76
C ASP A 120 -3.31 -7.87 -7.16
N ILE A 121 -3.76 -8.76 -6.27
CA ILE A 121 -2.96 -9.87 -5.72
C ILE A 121 -2.41 -10.74 -6.86
N ASN A 122 -3.27 -11.20 -7.77
CA ASN A 122 -2.87 -12.05 -8.89
C ASN A 122 -1.89 -11.32 -9.82
N ARG A 123 -2.08 -10.02 -10.04
CA ARG A 123 -1.17 -9.20 -10.85
C ARG A 123 0.22 -9.17 -10.21
N ILE A 124 0.33 -8.93 -8.90
CA ILE A 124 1.62 -8.95 -8.20
C ILE A 124 2.26 -10.34 -8.32
N ILE A 125 1.55 -11.41 -7.98
CA ILE A 125 2.09 -12.78 -8.03
C ILE A 125 2.55 -13.16 -9.46
N SER A 126 1.92 -12.60 -10.49
CA SER A 126 2.31 -12.83 -11.90
C SER A 126 3.48 -11.97 -12.39
N MET A 127 3.93 -11.00 -11.60
CA MET A 127 5.09 -10.18 -11.91
C MET A 127 6.39 -10.92 -11.61
N ASN A 128 7.53 -10.32 -11.99
CA ASN A 128 8.84 -10.81 -11.58
C ASN A 128 9.10 -10.42 -10.11
N CYS A 129 8.73 -11.29 -9.19
CA CYS A 129 8.91 -11.06 -7.76
C CYS A 129 10.12 -11.83 -7.22
N SER A 130 10.71 -11.30 -6.14
CA SER A 130 11.75 -12.02 -5.39
C SER A 130 11.16 -13.24 -4.65
N GLU A 131 12.00 -14.18 -4.25
CA GLU A 131 11.59 -15.34 -3.44
C GLU A 131 10.95 -14.91 -2.11
N GLU A 132 11.37 -13.78 -1.57
CA GLU A 132 10.80 -13.17 -0.36
C GLU A 132 10.01 -11.91 -0.71
N CYS A 133 8.93 -12.05 -1.48
CA CYS A 133 8.05 -10.93 -1.82
C CYS A 133 7.01 -10.70 -0.73
N TYR A 134 6.91 -9.45 -0.26
CA TYR A 134 5.88 -9.03 0.68
C TYR A 134 4.77 -8.26 -0.03
N ILE A 135 3.53 -8.44 0.43
CA ILE A 135 2.39 -7.60 0.02
C ILE A 135 1.81 -6.93 1.25
N VAL A 136 1.72 -5.61 1.20
CA VAL A 136 1.11 -4.76 2.22
C VAL A 136 -0.25 -4.31 1.73
N PHE A 137 -1.26 -4.41 2.57
CA PHE A 137 -2.63 -3.98 2.27
C PHE A 137 -3.06 -2.84 3.19
N ASP A 138 -3.65 -1.77 2.64
CA ASP A 138 -4.48 -0.83 3.41
C ASP A 138 -5.93 -1.34 3.48
N ASP A 139 -6.75 -0.67 4.28
CA ASP A 139 -8.19 -0.88 4.39
C ASP A 139 -8.65 -2.29 4.81
N TYR A 140 -7.75 -3.16 5.28
CA TYR A 140 -8.10 -4.51 5.74
C TYR A 140 -9.14 -4.48 6.86
N GLY A 141 -9.04 -3.53 7.79
CA GLY A 141 -9.98 -3.36 8.91
C GLY A 141 -11.21 -2.54 8.58
N SER A 142 -11.18 -1.72 7.55
CA SER A 142 -12.22 -0.73 7.25
C SER A 142 -13.16 -1.15 6.14
N ILE A 143 -12.74 -2.01 5.20
CA ILE A 143 -13.53 -2.42 4.03
C ILE A 143 -13.73 -3.93 4.01
N PRO A 144 -14.99 -4.42 4.18
CA PRO A 144 -15.28 -5.86 4.27
C PRO A 144 -14.83 -6.67 3.05
N ASP A 145 -14.96 -6.12 1.84
CA ASP A 145 -14.57 -6.79 0.60
C ASP A 145 -13.04 -6.93 0.48
N VAL A 146 -12.28 -5.92 0.93
CA VAL A 146 -10.82 -5.98 1.01
C VAL A 146 -10.40 -7.11 1.94
N ARG A 147 -10.94 -7.14 3.17
CA ARG A 147 -10.68 -8.22 4.13
C ARG A 147 -11.00 -9.58 3.54
N LYS A 148 -12.21 -9.75 2.99
CA LYS A 148 -12.66 -11.01 2.42
C LYS A 148 -11.72 -11.54 1.33
N ALA A 149 -11.18 -10.66 0.49
CA ALA A 149 -10.26 -11.03 -0.57
C ALA A 149 -8.91 -11.50 0.00
N ILE A 150 -8.38 -10.78 0.99
CA ILE A 150 -7.10 -11.10 1.63
C ILE A 150 -7.22 -12.41 2.42
N ASP A 151 -8.27 -12.57 3.25
CA ASP A 151 -8.54 -13.80 4.01
C ASP A 151 -8.70 -15.01 3.07
N HIS A 152 -9.33 -14.81 1.90
CA HIS A 152 -9.43 -15.85 0.86
C HIS A 152 -8.04 -16.24 0.34
N ALA A 153 -7.20 -15.27 -0.04
CA ALA A 153 -5.85 -15.55 -0.54
C ALA A 153 -4.98 -16.26 0.50
N ILE A 154 -5.11 -15.92 1.78
CA ILE A 154 -4.44 -16.61 2.89
C ILE A 154 -4.99 -18.04 3.04
N SER A 155 -6.32 -18.24 3.01
CA SER A 155 -6.94 -19.56 3.12
C SER A 155 -6.55 -20.51 1.99
N MET A 156 -6.31 -19.95 0.80
CA MET A 156 -5.82 -20.68 -0.38
C MET A 156 -4.31 -20.87 -0.40
N LYS A 157 -3.60 -20.41 0.64
CA LYS A 157 -2.14 -20.49 0.78
C LYS A 157 -1.35 -19.77 -0.32
N TYR A 158 -1.92 -18.75 -0.93
CA TYR A 158 -1.16 -17.85 -1.80
C TYR A 158 -0.38 -16.81 -0.98
N LEU A 159 -0.90 -16.46 0.21
CA LEU A 159 -0.30 -15.50 1.12
C LEU A 159 -0.21 -16.11 2.54
N GLU A 160 0.80 -15.67 3.27
CA GLU A 160 0.97 -15.90 4.70
C GLU A 160 0.92 -14.56 5.44
N GLU A 161 0.15 -14.50 6.54
CA GLU A 161 0.11 -13.33 7.40
C GLU A 161 1.43 -13.18 8.16
N VAL A 162 2.00 -11.98 8.15
CA VAL A 162 3.26 -11.66 8.81
C VAL A 162 3.04 -10.70 9.98
N GLN A 163 2.36 -9.58 9.74
CA GLN A 163 2.17 -8.55 10.76
C GLN A 163 0.96 -7.66 10.48
N GLU A 164 0.17 -7.41 11.52
CA GLU A 164 -0.84 -6.34 11.55
C GLU A 164 -0.16 -4.97 11.66
N ILE A 165 -0.64 -3.97 10.90
CA ILE A 165 -0.12 -2.60 10.91
C ILE A 165 -1.23 -1.55 10.99
N GLY A 166 -0.86 -0.34 11.39
CA GLY A 166 -1.80 0.75 11.60
C GLY A 166 -2.57 0.61 12.91
N HIS A 167 -3.74 1.22 12.96
CA HIS A 167 -4.60 1.16 14.14
C HIS A 167 -5.28 -0.21 14.26
N SER A 168 -5.49 -0.64 15.50
CA SER A 168 -6.11 -1.95 15.80
C SER A 168 -7.64 -1.88 15.70
N LYS A 169 -8.26 -3.07 15.74
CA LYS A 169 -9.72 -3.24 15.79
C LYS A 169 -10.35 -2.34 16.88
N GLY A 170 -11.47 -1.72 16.54
CA GLY A 170 -12.23 -0.81 17.40
C GLY A 170 -11.77 0.64 17.35
N HIS A 171 -10.66 0.94 16.68
CA HIS A 171 -10.24 2.33 16.46
C HIS A 171 -11.25 3.07 15.60
N ASN A 172 -11.59 4.30 15.97
CA ASN A 172 -12.54 5.17 15.27
C ASN A 172 -11.80 6.33 14.63
N PHE A 173 -11.78 6.39 13.29
CA PHE A 173 -11.25 7.52 12.53
C PHE A 173 -12.22 8.71 12.45
N GLY A 174 -13.42 8.59 13.02
CA GLY A 174 -14.48 9.57 12.85
C GLY A 174 -15.19 9.43 11.50
N ASN A 175 -15.99 10.43 11.18
CA ASN A 175 -16.83 10.44 9.96
C ASN A 175 -16.19 11.20 8.79
N GLY A 176 -14.92 11.53 8.86
CA GLY A 176 -14.31 12.43 7.89
C GLY A 176 -14.91 13.83 7.95
N THR A 177 -15.01 14.52 6.85
CA THR A 177 -15.33 15.96 6.82
C THR A 177 -16.82 16.32 6.71
N LYS A 178 -17.80 15.40 6.64
CA LYS A 178 -19.19 15.77 6.31
C LYS A 178 -20.31 14.85 6.84
N GLY A 179 -20.33 14.55 8.13
CA GLY A 179 -21.54 13.97 8.76
C GLY A 179 -21.95 12.58 8.27
N GLY A 180 -21.05 11.84 7.67
CA GLY A 180 -21.22 10.40 7.38
C GLY A 180 -21.10 9.56 8.64
N PRO A 181 -21.34 8.25 8.57
CA PRO A 181 -21.12 7.35 9.71
C PRO A 181 -19.64 7.30 10.09
N ASP A 182 -19.39 7.14 11.39
CA ASP A 182 -18.02 6.91 11.87
C ASP A 182 -17.41 5.67 11.23
N ARG A 183 -16.14 5.76 10.85
CA ARG A 183 -15.37 4.64 10.31
C ARG A 183 -14.62 3.94 11.44
N ILE A 184 -15.26 2.90 11.99
CA ILE A 184 -14.69 2.07 13.06
C ILE A 184 -14.09 0.81 12.43
N LEU A 185 -12.83 0.52 12.78
CA LEU A 185 -12.14 -0.65 12.28
C LEU A 185 -12.75 -1.94 12.86
N ALA A 186 -13.09 -2.88 12.00
CA ALA A 186 -13.51 -4.23 12.37
C ALA A 186 -12.32 -5.20 12.53
N GLY A 187 -11.11 -4.78 12.20
CA GLY A 187 -9.82 -5.46 12.32
C GLY A 187 -8.68 -4.43 12.38
N PRO A 188 -7.41 -4.83 12.22
CA PRO A 188 -6.30 -3.91 12.06
C PRO A 188 -6.49 -3.07 10.79
N GLU A 189 -5.93 -1.87 10.75
CA GLU A 189 -6.04 -0.97 9.60
C GLU A 189 -5.50 -1.61 8.33
N GLY A 190 -4.32 -2.21 8.42
CA GLY A 190 -3.69 -2.91 7.32
C GLY A 190 -2.99 -4.19 7.75
N LEU A 191 -2.50 -4.92 6.77
CA LEU A 191 -1.85 -6.21 6.94
C LEU A 191 -0.61 -6.31 6.07
N ILE A 192 0.50 -6.81 6.64
CA ILE A 192 1.67 -7.26 5.88
C ILE A 192 1.57 -8.77 5.71
N THR A 193 1.69 -9.24 4.49
CA THR A 193 1.72 -10.65 4.12
C THR A 193 2.97 -10.98 3.33
N LYS A 194 3.30 -12.26 3.22
CA LYS A 194 4.37 -12.79 2.36
C LYS A 194 3.76 -13.71 1.31
N VAL A 195 4.26 -13.65 0.08
CA VAL A 195 3.83 -14.54 -1.00
C VAL A 195 4.37 -15.94 -0.75
N ILE A 196 3.52 -16.95 -0.88
CA ILE A 196 3.89 -18.37 -0.82
C ILE A 196 4.04 -18.87 -2.26
N TRP A 197 5.26 -19.27 -2.62
CA TRP A 197 5.53 -19.88 -3.92
C TRP A 197 5.30 -21.38 -3.83
N HIS A 198 4.44 -21.90 -4.69
CA HIS A 198 4.22 -23.34 -4.84
C HIS A 198 5.19 -23.86 -5.91
N GLU A 199 5.94 -24.92 -5.58
CA GLU A 199 6.78 -25.67 -6.50
C GLU A 199 5.94 -26.45 -7.53
#